data_4a91bdc9d9bdeae84e0409b2c0c48889
#
_entry.id   4a91bdc9d9bdeae84e0409b2c0c48889
#
_cell.length_a   1.000
_cell.length_b   1.000
_cell.length_c   1.000
_cell.angle_alpha   90.00
_cell.angle_beta   90.00
_cell.angle_gamma   90.00
#
_symmetry.space_group_name_H-M   'P 1'
#
loop_
_entity.id
_entity.type
_entity.pdbx_description
1 polymer ?
#
loop_
_entity_poly.entity_id
_entity_poly.type
_entity_poly.pdbx_seq_one_letter_code
_entity_poly.pdbx_strand_id
1 'polypeptide(L)'
;MPEVFSNRTDIESDIWLKDVTFDMGAVYLVEANSGTGKSSLCSYIYGYRNDYRGTILFDGSDTARYKTRQWVEVRQRHISLLWQELRLFPELTAWENVAIKNHLTHFQNEATITSWFERLGIADKRSALIERMSFGQQQRVAMIRALCQPFNFLFLDEPISHLDDTNSDIMRDIAMEEALRQGAGVIITSIGKHINTHYHQIFRL
;
A
#
# COMPACT_ATOMS: atom_id res chain seq x y z
N MET A 1 10.10 16.29 -2.62
CA MET A 1 11.39 15.62 -2.94
C MET A 1 12.13 15.35 -1.64
N PRO A 2 12.73 14.17 -1.45
CA PRO A 2 13.56 13.88 -0.27
C PRO A 2 14.68 14.94 -0.09
N GLU A 3 14.92 15.36 1.16
CA GLU A 3 16.00 16.34 1.44
C GLU A 3 17.39 15.81 1.04
N VAL A 4 17.62 14.52 1.14
CA VAL A 4 18.87 13.87 0.72
C VAL A 4 19.18 14.07 -0.77
N PHE A 5 18.17 14.39 -1.58
CA PHE A 5 18.34 14.69 -3.01
C PHE A 5 18.50 16.19 -3.31
N SER A 6 18.51 17.06 -2.30
CA SER A 6 18.49 18.50 -2.50
C SER A 6 19.66 19.06 -3.32
N ASN A 7 20.80 18.38 -3.33
CA ASN A 7 22.00 18.76 -4.07
C ASN A 7 22.14 18.04 -5.43
N ARG A 8 21.17 17.19 -5.81
CA ARG A 8 21.17 16.50 -7.09
C ARG A 8 20.44 17.34 -8.13
N THR A 9 21.10 17.59 -9.25
CA THR A 9 20.55 18.36 -10.39
C THR A 9 20.12 17.45 -11.54
N ASP A 10 20.39 16.15 -11.44
CA ASP A 10 20.20 15.12 -12.45
C ASP A 10 18.94 14.27 -12.23
N ILE A 11 18.03 14.71 -11.36
CA ILE A 11 16.80 13.96 -11.07
C ILE A 11 15.74 14.30 -12.13
N GLU A 12 15.53 13.38 -13.04
CA GLU A 12 14.35 13.37 -13.90
C GLU A 12 13.23 12.60 -13.22
N SER A 13 12.15 13.29 -12.87
CA SER A 13 11.00 12.69 -12.18
C SER A 13 9.71 13.41 -12.57
N ASP A 14 8.65 12.62 -12.73
CA ASP A 14 7.30 13.14 -12.96
C ASP A 14 6.62 13.56 -11.65
N ILE A 15 7.21 13.23 -10.49
CA ILE A 15 6.62 13.48 -9.16
C ILE A 15 7.42 14.51 -8.38
N TRP A 16 8.78 14.36 -8.31
CA TRP A 16 9.57 15.26 -7.47
C TRP A 16 9.57 16.68 -8.03
N LEU A 17 9.17 17.64 -7.19
CA LEU A 17 9.05 19.07 -7.52
C LEU A 17 8.07 19.37 -8.66
N LYS A 18 7.09 18.53 -8.85
CA LYS A 18 5.98 18.70 -9.79
C LYS A 18 4.66 18.78 -9.03
N ASP A 19 3.67 19.39 -9.67
CA ASP A 19 2.29 19.35 -9.21
C ASP A 19 1.66 18.06 -9.71
N VAL A 20 1.41 17.13 -8.78
CA VAL A 20 0.82 15.82 -9.07
C VAL A 20 -0.40 15.63 -8.19
N THR A 21 -1.48 15.18 -8.80
CA THR A 21 -2.72 14.83 -8.09
C THR A 21 -3.04 13.37 -8.32
N PHE A 22 -3.46 12.70 -7.26
CA PHE A 22 -4.04 11.37 -7.30
C PHE A 22 -5.53 11.47 -6.98
N ASP A 23 -6.36 10.97 -7.88
CA ASP A 23 -7.81 11.02 -7.75
C ASP A 23 -8.37 9.68 -7.23
N MET A 24 -9.47 9.76 -6.50
CA MET A 24 -10.23 8.57 -6.12
C MET A 24 -10.78 7.87 -7.37
N GLY A 25 -10.91 6.55 -7.32
CA GLY A 25 -11.41 5.75 -8.44
C GLY A 25 -10.41 5.54 -9.58
N ALA A 26 -9.21 6.13 -9.51
CA ALA A 26 -8.17 5.99 -10.52
C ALA A 26 -7.06 5.02 -10.08
N VAL A 27 -6.39 4.40 -11.04
CA VAL A 27 -5.25 3.50 -10.79
C VAL A 27 -3.98 4.09 -11.37
N TYR A 28 -2.96 4.24 -10.55
CA TYR A 28 -1.69 4.85 -10.89
C TYR A 28 -0.54 3.86 -10.72
N LEU A 29 0.41 3.92 -11.64
CA LEU A 29 1.70 3.25 -11.50
C LEU A 29 2.80 4.28 -11.27
N VAL A 30 3.61 4.05 -10.25
CA VAL A 30 4.85 4.80 -10.00
C VAL A 30 6.02 3.88 -10.31
N GLU A 31 6.58 4.02 -11.50
CA GLU A 31 7.81 3.32 -11.90
C GLU A 31 9.01 3.99 -11.25
N ALA A 32 9.85 3.20 -10.64
CA ALA A 32 11.01 3.72 -9.94
C ALA A 32 12.20 2.76 -10.08
N ASN A 33 13.35 3.30 -10.40
CA ASN A 33 14.59 2.55 -10.25
C ASN A 33 14.98 2.43 -8.76
N SER A 34 15.88 1.49 -8.47
CA SER A 34 16.41 1.38 -7.10
C SER A 34 17.08 2.69 -6.69
N GLY A 35 16.77 3.19 -5.49
CA GLY A 35 17.40 4.39 -4.94
C GLY A 35 16.81 5.72 -5.41
N THR A 36 15.73 5.76 -6.21
CA THR A 36 15.08 7.02 -6.67
C THR A 36 14.12 7.64 -5.65
N GLY A 37 13.94 7.01 -4.48
CA GLY A 37 13.11 7.56 -3.40
C GLY A 37 11.68 7.00 -3.31
N LYS A 38 11.39 5.87 -3.95
CA LYS A 38 10.08 5.20 -3.92
C LYS A 38 9.54 4.96 -2.50
N SER A 39 10.31 4.28 -1.65
CA SER A 39 9.92 4.04 -0.24
C SER A 39 9.83 5.34 0.57
N SER A 40 10.60 6.38 0.17
CA SER A 40 10.47 7.71 0.74
C SER A 40 9.13 8.35 0.37
N LEU A 41 8.70 8.23 -0.90
CA LEU A 41 7.39 8.74 -1.35
C LEU A 41 6.26 8.12 -0.52
N CYS A 42 6.23 6.79 -0.42
CA CYS A 42 5.25 6.08 0.41
C CYS A 42 5.30 6.55 1.88
N SER A 43 6.49 6.70 2.45
CA SER A 43 6.69 7.14 3.83
C SER A 43 6.23 8.58 4.06
N TYR A 44 6.42 9.48 3.09
CA TYR A 44 5.98 10.88 3.18
C TYR A 44 4.45 10.99 3.10
N ILE A 45 3.85 10.32 2.13
CA ILE A 45 2.38 10.34 1.98
C ILE A 45 1.70 9.70 3.19
N TYR A 46 2.29 8.64 3.76
CA TYR A 46 1.77 7.98 4.96
C TYR A 46 2.12 8.72 6.26
N GLY A 47 2.92 9.80 6.19
CA GLY A 47 3.29 10.62 7.33
C GLY A 47 4.25 9.96 8.32
N TYR A 48 5.07 9.01 7.88
CA TYR A 48 6.14 8.43 8.70
C TYR A 48 7.42 9.24 8.68
N ARG A 49 7.64 10.01 7.60
CA ARG A 49 8.78 10.88 7.43
C ARG A 49 8.31 12.28 7.02
N ASN A 50 9.08 13.29 7.38
CA ASN A 50 8.81 14.69 7.07
C ASN A 50 10.06 15.44 6.53
N ASP A 51 11.14 14.72 6.24
CA ASP A 51 12.39 15.24 5.69
C ASP A 51 12.29 15.39 4.15
N TYR A 52 11.37 16.24 3.70
CA TYR A 52 11.16 16.52 2.28
C TYR A 52 10.94 18.01 2.01
N ARG A 53 11.22 18.42 0.77
CA ARG A 53 10.87 19.75 0.23
C ARG A 53 9.62 19.64 -0.62
N GLY A 54 8.77 20.65 -0.55
CA GLY A 54 7.48 20.73 -1.22
C GLY A 54 6.32 20.55 -0.24
N THR A 55 5.12 20.43 -0.75
CA THR A 55 3.89 20.33 0.03
C THR A 55 3.14 19.07 -0.36
N ILE A 56 2.61 18.36 0.62
CA ILE A 56 1.69 17.24 0.40
C ILE A 56 0.33 17.66 0.96
N LEU A 57 -0.67 17.68 0.09
CA LEU A 57 -2.04 17.99 0.47
C LEU A 57 -2.86 16.70 0.51
N PHE A 58 -3.68 16.55 1.53
CA PHE A 58 -4.72 15.55 1.59
C PHE A 58 -6.05 16.28 1.69
N ASP A 59 -6.89 16.12 0.67
CA ASP A 59 -8.16 16.84 0.55
C ASP A 59 -8.02 18.36 0.77
N GLY A 60 -7.04 18.97 0.08
CA GLY A 60 -6.72 20.39 0.16
C GLY A 60 -6.04 20.85 1.45
N SER A 61 -5.83 19.97 2.42
CA SER A 61 -5.22 20.26 3.71
C SER A 61 -3.73 19.88 3.72
N ASP A 62 -2.85 20.80 4.13
CA ASP A 62 -1.41 20.56 4.22
C ASP A 62 -1.09 19.58 5.35
N THR A 63 -0.58 18.41 4.96
CA THR A 63 -0.27 17.32 5.90
C THR A 63 0.88 17.64 6.85
N ALA A 64 1.74 18.61 6.53
CA ALA A 64 2.80 19.08 7.44
C ALA A 64 2.23 19.70 8.73
N ARG A 65 0.97 20.16 8.70
CA ARG A 65 0.27 20.74 9.86
C ARG A 65 -0.52 19.71 10.67
N TYR A 66 -0.57 18.45 10.24
CA TYR A 66 -1.34 17.43 10.90
C TYR A 66 -0.76 17.05 12.27
N LYS A 67 -1.64 17.08 13.28
CA LYS A 67 -1.33 16.56 14.60
C LYS A 67 -1.50 15.04 14.62
N THR A 68 -0.98 14.39 15.65
CA THR A 68 -1.05 12.94 15.84
C THR A 68 -2.46 12.37 15.61
N ARG A 69 -3.51 13.04 16.13
CA ARG A 69 -4.90 12.60 15.98
C ARG A 69 -5.35 12.55 14.52
N GLN A 70 -4.96 13.55 13.71
CA GLN A 70 -5.30 13.60 12.28
C GLN A 70 -4.57 12.49 11.51
N TRP A 71 -3.29 12.25 11.81
CA TRP A 71 -2.55 11.14 11.23
C TRP A 71 -3.11 9.77 11.62
N VAL A 72 -3.61 9.60 12.86
CA VAL A 72 -4.30 8.37 13.27
C VAL A 72 -5.55 8.16 12.41
N GLU A 73 -6.37 9.20 12.23
CA GLU A 73 -7.58 9.14 11.39
C GLU A 73 -7.24 8.78 9.95
N VAL A 74 -6.27 9.49 9.35
CA VAL A 74 -5.83 9.22 7.96
C VAL A 74 -5.39 7.77 7.79
N ARG A 75 -4.59 7.23 8.70
CA ARG A 75 -4.06 5.86 8.63
C ARG A 75 -5.09 4.77 8.96
N GLN A 76 -6.14 5.11 9.68
CA GLN A 76 -7.20 4.16 10.00
C GLN A 76 -8.30 4.12 8.96
N ARG A 77 -8.56 5.25 8.26
CA ARG A 77 -9.77 5.39 7.46
C ARG A 77 -9.57 5.88 6.02
N HIS A 78 -8.43 6.47 5.72
CA HIS A 78 -8.26 7.14 4.41
C HIS A 78 -7.14 6.56 3.58
N ILE A 79 -6.03 6.13 4.18
CA ILE A 79 -4.91 5.57 3.44
C ILE A 79 -4.58 4.18 3.99
N SER A 80 -4.73 3.16 3.16
CA SER A 80 -4.18 1.84 3.44
C SER A 80 -2.90 1.62 2.66
N LEU A 81 -1.95 0.88 3.24
CA LEU A 81 -0.64 0.67 2.65
C LEU A 81 -0.15 -0.76 2.87
N LEU A 82 0.14 -1.44 1.76
CA LEU A 82 0.95 -2.65 1.75
C LEU A 82 2.42 -2.25 1.57
N TRP A 83 3.21 -2.44 2.62
CA TRP A 83 4.64 -2.15 2.61
C TRP A 83 5.45 -3.26 1.94
N GLN A 84 6.54 -2.91 1.28
CA GLN A 84 7.49 -3.86 0.73
C GLN A 84 8.04 -4.82 1.80
N GLU A 85 8.32 -4.31 3.02
CA GLU A 85 8.78 -5.12 4.17
C GLU A 85 7.65 -5.85 4.90
N LEU A 86 6.41 -5.82 4.38
CA LEU A 86 5.19 -6.43 4.89
C LEU A 86 4.77 -5.99 6.30
N ARG A 87 5.70 -5.73 7.21
CA ARG A 87 5.50 -5.26 8.60
C ARG A 87 4.50 -6.11 9.39
N LEU A 88 4.58 -7.41 9.20
CA LEU A 88 3.82 -8.38 9.98
C LEU A 88 4.48 -8.63 11.34
N PHE A 89 3.70 -9.11 12.30
CA PHE A 89 4.18 -9.55 13.61
C PHE A 89 4.55 -11.04 13.50
N PRO A 90 5.85 -11.40 13.57
CA PRO A 90 6.31 -12.77 13.32
C PRO A 90 5.76 -13.79 14.31
N GLU A 91 5.54 -13.36 15.56
CA GLU A 91 5.09 -14.17 16.68
C GLU A 91 3.58 -14.43 16.66
N LEU A 92 2.86 -13.72 15.83
CA LEU A 92 1.40 -13.88 15.68
C LEU A 92 1.07 -14.76 14.48
N THR A 93 -0.08 -15.42 14.55
CA THR A 93 -0.63 -16.17 13.44
C THR A 93 -1.04 -15.25 12.27
N ALA A 94 -1.23 -15.84 11.10
CA ALA A 94 -1.75 -15.12 9.93
C ALA A 94 -3.10 -14.45 10.24
N TRP A 95 -3.99 -15.17 10.93
CA TRP A 95 -5.28 -14.62 11.34
C TRP A 95 -5.15 -13.45 12.31
N GLU A 96 -4.33 -13.59 13.35
CA GLU A 96 -4.14 -12.53 14.35
C GLU A 96 -3.56 -11.25 13.74
N ASN A 97 -2.61 -11.37 12.79
CA ASN A 97 -2.09 -10.22 12.05
C ASN A 97 -3.17 -9.45 11.29
N VAL A 98 -4.14 -10.15 10.72
CA VAL A 98 -5.29 -9.56 10.03
C VAL A 98 -6.30 -9.00 11.04
N ALA A 99 -6.63 -9.79 12.07
CA ALA A 99 -7.62 -9.43 13.08
C ALA A 99 -7.26 -8.15 13.85
N ILE A 100 -5.99 -7.96 14.23
CA ILE A 100 -5.51 -6.72 14.90
C ILE A 100 -5.87 -5.49 14.06
N LYS A 101 -5.65 -5.55 12.74
CA LYS A 101 -5.96 -4.42 11.86
C LYS A 101 -7.46 -4.20 11.75
N ASN A 102 -8.23 -5.27 11.57
CA ASN A 102 -9.68 -5.17 11.45
C ASN A 102 -10.36 -4.66 12.74
N HIS A 103 -9.83 -5.01 13.91
CA HIS A 103 -10.36 -4.55 15.20
C HIS A 103 -10.28 -3.03 15.38
N LEU A 104 -9.42 -2.31 14.66
CA LEU A 104 -9.33 -0.86 14.75
C LEU A 104 -10.59 -0.15 14.19
N THR A 105 -11.27 -0.78 13.25
CA THR A 105 -12.42 -0.16 12.55
C THR A 105 -13.63 -1.07 12.43
N HIS A 106 -13.47 -2.38 12.67
CA HIS A 106 -14.48 -3.42 12.43
C HIS A 106 -15.09 -3.35 11.03
N PHE A 107 -14.26 -3.00 10.04
CA PHE A 107 -14.72 -2.68 8.69
C PHE A 107 -15.12 -3.92 7.90
N GLN A 108 -14.34 -5.00 7.98
CA GLN A 108 -14.62 -6.24 7.28
C GLN A 108 -15.28 -7.27 8.19
N ASN A 109 -16.23 -8.01 7.64
CA ASN A 109 -16.78 -9.17 8.32
C ASN A 109 -15.86 -10.41 8.16
N GLU A 110 -16.02 -11.37 9.05
CA GLU A 110 -15.19 -12.58 9.07
C GLU A 110 -15.34 -13.41 7.78
N ALA A 111 -16.52 -13.46 7.18
CA ALA A 111 -16.78 -14.22 5.96
C ALA A 111 -15.97 -13.66 4.78
N THR A 112 -15.91 -12.32 4.64
CA THR A 112 -15.09 -11.66 3.60
C THR A 112 -13.60 -11.96 3.80
N ILE A 113 -13.10 -11.84 5.03
CA ILE A 113 -11.69 -12.13 5.34
C ILE A 113 -11.38 -13.60 5.03
N THR A 114 -12.26 -14.53 5.43
CA THR A 114 -12.10 -15.96 5.17
C THR A 114 -12.06 -16.26 3.67
N SER A 115 -12.94 -15.66 2.89
CA SER A 115 -12.96 -15.79 1.42
C SER A 115 -11.63 -15.31 0.79
N TRP A 116 -11.02 -14.24 1.30
CA TRP A 116 -9.71 -13.80 0.83
C TRP A 116 -8.59 -14.80 1.15
N PHE A 117 -8.60 -15.41 2.34
CA PHE A 117 -7.66 -16.50 2.67
C PHE A 117 -7.81 -17.70 1.72
N GLU A 118 -9.05 -18.06 1.37
CA GLU A 118 -9.35 -19.15 0.43
C GLU A 118 -8.89 -18.80 -0.98
N ARG A 119 -9.30 -17.65 -1.52
CA ARG A 119 -8.93 -17.20 -2.87
C ARG A 119 -7.41 -17.07 -3.05
N LEU A 120 -6.70 -16.66 -2.01
CA LEU A 120 -5.24 -16.55 -2.01
C LEU A 120 -4.53 -17.88 -1.73
N GLY A 121 -5.26 -18.99 -1.55
CA GLY A 121 -4.68 -20.32 -1.36
C GLY A 121 -3.86 -20.46 -0.06
N ILE A 122 -4.24 -19.73 0.99
CA ILE A 122 -3.60 -19.77 2.31
C ILE A 122 -4.59 -20.04 3.45
N ALA A 123 -5.75 -20.64 3.16
CA ALA A 123 -6.76 -20.95 4.17
C ALA A 123 -6.24 -21.91 5.25
N ASP A 124 -5.42 -22.89 4.86
CA ASP A 124 -4.75 -23.84 5.76
C ASP A 124 -3.67 -23.19 6.65
N LYS A 125 -3.28 -21.96 6.35
CA LYS A 125 -2.24 -21.20 7.08
C LYS A 125 -2.83 -20.21 8.08
N ARG A 126 -4.15 -20.10 8.24
CA ARG A 126 -4.79 -19.15 9.17
C ARG A 126 -4.18 -19.19 10.58
N SER A 127 -3.91 -20.37 11.09
CA SER A 127 -3.37 -20.59 12.44
C SER A 127 -1.83 -20.73 12.47
N ALA A 128 -1.16 -20.60 11.32
CA ALA A 128 0.29 -20.66 11.25
C ALA A 128 0.91 -19.35 11.71
N LEU A 129 2.00 -19.43 12.49
CA LEU A 129 2.81 -18.26 12.84
C LEU A 129 3.46 -17.67 11.58
N ILE A 130 3.52 -16.36 11.50
CA ILE A 130 4.11 -15.66 10.33
C ILE A 130 5.57 -16.08 10.12
N GLU A 131 6.36 -16.24 11.16
CA GLU A 131 7.77 -16.67 11.06
C GLU A 131 7.96 -18.04 10.37
N ARG A 132 6.91 -18.88 10.33
CA ARG A 132 6.91 -20.21 9.69
C ARG A 132 6.36 -20.22 8.28
N MET A 133 5.99 -19.08 7.76
CA MET A 133 5.41 -18.93 6.43
C MET A 133 6.48 -18.48 5.43
N SER A 134 6.37 -18.94 4.17
CA SER A 134 7.19 -18.41 3.09
C SER A 134 6.90 -16.92 2.86
N PHE A 135 7.85 -16.19 2.28
CA PHE A 135 7.68 -14.75 2.02
C PHE A 135 6.43 -14.47 1.17
N GLY A 136 6.17 -15.25 0.11
CA GLY A 136 4.96 -15.11 -0.70
C GLY A 136 3.67 -15.39 0.06
N GLN A 137 3.67 -16.30 1.05
CA GLN A 137 2.52 -16.51 1.94
C GLN A 137 2.34 -15.30 2.87
N GLN A 138 3.42 -14.79 3.44
CA GLN A 138 3.40 -13.57 4.26
C GLN A 138 2.88 -12.37 3.46
N GLN A 139 3.29 -12.22 2.20
CA GLN A 139 2.84 -11.15 1.32
C GLN A 139 1.32 -11.18 1.11
N ARG A 140 0.75 -12.38 0.92
CA ARG A 140 -0.71 -12.56 0.82
C ARG A 140 -1.44 -12.22 2.12
N VAL A 141 -0.88 -12.57 3.28
CA VAL A 141 -1.44 -12.15 4.59
C VAL A 141 -1.37 -10.63 4.76
N ALA A 142 -0.25 -10.00 4.37
CA ALA A 142 -0.09 -8.56 4.45
C ALA A 142 -1.08 -7.81 3.55
N MET A 143 -1.39 -8.37 2.36
CA MET A 143 -2.45 -7.84 1.50
C MET A 143 -3.81 -7.91 2.17
N ILE A 144 -4.23 -9.07 2.69
CA ILE A 144 -5.51 -9.20 3.42
C ILE A 144 -5.57 -8.17 4.55
N ARG A 145 -4.49 -8.03 5.34
CA ARG A 145 -4.42 -7.06 6.42
C ARG A 145 -4.59 -5.63 5.93
N ALA A 146 -4.00 -5.26 4.79
CA ALA A 146 -4.15 -3.92 4.23
C ALA A 146 -5.61 -3.63 3.82
N LEU A 147 -6.36 -4.63 3.37
CA LEU A 147 -7.76 -4.48 2.95
C LEU A 147 -8.76 -4.47 4.12
N CYS A 148 -8.32 -4.71 5.36
CA CYS A 148 -9.18 -4.79 6.54
C CYS A 148 -9.51 -3.44 7.19
N GLN A 149 -9.50 -2.35 6.42
CA GLN A 149 -9.92 -1.02 6.87
C GLN A 149 -10.61 -0.25 5.74
N PRO A 150 -11.38 0.79 6.03
CA PRO A 150 -11.82 1.72 5.00
C PRO A 150 -10.62 2.52 4.47
N PHE A 151 -10.65 2.89 3.19
CA PHE A 151 -9.63 3.73 2.56
C PHE A 151 -10.19 4.51 1.36
N ASN A 152 -9.67 5.71 1.18
CA ASN A 152 -9.82 6.51 -0.04
C ASN A 152 -8.70 6.18 -1.05
N PHE A 153 -7.52 5.77 -0.52
CA PHE A 153 -6.38 5.38 -1.31
C PHE A 153 -5.75 4.09 -0.77
N LEU A 154 -5.49 3.16 -1.68
CA LEU A 154 -4.72 1.95 -1.43
C LEU A 154 -3.34 2.08 -2.08
N PHE A 155 -2.30 2.11 -1.26
CA PHE A 155 -0.91 2.08 -1.71
C PHE A 155 -0.39 0.65 -1.68
N LEU A 156 0.22 0.22 -2.78
CA LEU A 156 0.82 -1.09 -2.94
C LEU A 156 2.30 -0.93 -3.30
N ASP A 157 3.18 -1.08 -2.31
CA ASP A 157 4.63 -0.94 -2.51
C ASP A 157 5.23 -2.29 -2.90
N GLU A 158 5.56 -2.45 -4.17
CA GLU A 158 6.08 -3.69 -4.80
C GLU A 158 5.26 -4.95 -4.48
N PRO A 159 3.95 -4.94 -4.72
CA PRO A 159 3.04 -5.96 -4.17
C PRO A 159 3.23 -7.36 -4.74
N ILE A 160 3.94 -7.53 -5.85
CA ILE A 160 4.06 -8.80 -6.57
C ILE A 160 5.51 -9.26 -6.80
N SER A 161 6.49 -8.61 -6.16
CA SER A 161 7.92 -8.85 -6.43
C SER A 161 8.39 -10.29 -6.19
N HIS A 162 7.69 -11.05 -5.34
CA HIS A 162 8.05 -12.42 -4.94
C HIS A 162 6.93 -13.44 -5.22
N LEU A 163 6.01 -13.13 -6.11
CA LEU A 163 4.89 -13.99 -6.47
C LEU A 163 5.03 -14.50 -7.91
N ASP A 164 4.54 -15.70 -8.14
CA ASP A 164 4.26 -16.20 -9.47
C ASP A 164 3.07 -15.43 -10.09
N ASP A 165 2.89 -15.59 -11.39
CA ASP A 165 1.90 -14.81 -12.13
C ASP A 165 0.47 -15.12 -11.68
N THR A 166 0.15 -16.38 -11.37
CA THR A 166 -1.20 -16.79 -10.89
C THR A 166 -1.55 -16.12 -9.57
N ASN A 167 -0.63 -16.16 -8.59
CA ASN A 167 -0.85 -15.51 -7.30
C ASN A 167 -0.88 -13.98 -7.42
N SER A 168 -0.09 -13.43 -8.33
CA SER A 168 -0.10 -11.98 -8.64
C SER A 168 -1.45 -11.53 -9.18
N ASP A 169 -2.03 -12.30 -10.11
CA ASP A 169 -3.34 -11.99 -10.69
C ASP A 169 -4.46 -12.06 -9.65
N ILE A 170 -4.47 -13.08 -8.79
CA ILE A 170 -5.47 -13.20 -7.72
C ILE A 170 -5.34 -12.04 -6.72
N MET A 171 -4.12 -11.67 -6.33
CA MET A 171 -3.90 -10.52 -5.44
C MET A 171 -4.38 -9.21 -6.05
N ARG A 172 -4.09 -9.01 -7.35
CA ARG A 172 -4.60 -7.86 -8.11
C ARG A 172 -6.12 -7.81 -8.06
N ASP A 173 -6.78 -8.90 -8.43
CA ASP A 173 -8.24 -8.96 -8.53
C ASP A 173 -8.89 -8.61 -7.19
N ILE A 174 -8.44 -9.20 -6.10
CA ILE A 174 -8.95 -8.90 -4.76
C ILE A 174 -8.72 -7.43 -4.40
N ALA A 175 -7.54 -6.88 -4.67
CA ALA A 175 -7.23 -5.49 -4.36
C ALA A 175 -8.09 -4.51 -5.18
N MET A 176 -8.27 -4.78 -6.49
CA MET A 176 -9.05 -3.94 -7.37
C MET A 176 -10.56 -4.04 -7.09
N GLU A 177 -11.08 -5.24 -6.81
CA GLU A 177 -12.47 -5.43 -6.38
C GLU A 177 -12.78 -4.62 -5.12
N GLU A 178 -11.90 -4.68 -4.12
CA GLU A 178 -12.09 -3.96 -2.87
C GLU A 178 -11.93 -2.45 -3.05
N ALA A 179 -10.96 -2.00 -3.84
CA ALA A 179 -10.79 -0.58 -4.15
C ALA A 179 -12.02 -0.03 -4.90
N LEU A 180 -12.53 -0.76 -5.88
CA LEU A 180 -13.74 -0.40 -6.62
C LEU A 180 -14.96 -0.31 -5.70
N ARG A 181 -15.13 -1.30 -4.79
CA ARG A 181 -16.23 -1.30 -3.80
C ARG A 181 -16.21 -0.07 -2.90
N GLN A 182 -15.01 0.46 -2.60
CA GLN A 182 -14.84 1.66 -1.77
C GLN A 182 -14.77 2.97 -2.60
N GLY A 183 -14.77 2.90 -3.93
CA GLY A 183 -14.53 4.06 -4.79
C GLY A 183 -13.14 4.65 -4.63
N ALA A 184 -12.17 3.84 -4.21
CA ALA A 184 -10.84 4.28 -3.83
C ALA A 184 -9.89 4.39 -5.02
N GLY A 185 -8.92 5.32 -4.94
CA GLY A 185 -7.77 5.33 -5.83
C GLY A 185 -6.73 4.26 -5.44
N VAL A 186 -6.01 3.73 -6.41
CA VAL A 186 -4.93 2.75 -6.17
C VAL A 186 -3.62 3.30 -6.71
N ILE A 187 -2.59 3.32 -5.87
CA ILE A 187 -1.25 3.74 -6.24
C ILE A 187 -0.30 2.54 -6.06
N ILE A 188 0.26 2.07 -7.17
CA ILE A 188 1.15 0.92 -7.20
C ILE A 188 2.55 1.42 -7.48
N THR A 189 3.52 1.03 -6.65
CA THR A 189 4.93 1.27 -6.95
C THR A 189 5.57 -0.01 -7.47
N SER A 190 6.47 0.11 -8.44
CA SER A 190 7.15 -1.06 -9.02
C SER A 190 8.57 -0.75 -9.48
N ILE A 191 9.44 -1.79 -9.41
CA ILE A 191 10.73 -1.84 -10.07
C ILE A 191 10.66 -2.94 -11.14
N GLY A 192 10.20 -2.58 -12.35
CA GLY A 192 10.24 -3.43 -13.54
C GLY A 192 9.12 -4.46 -13.70
N LYS A 193 8.64 -5.16 -12.65
CA LYS A 193 7.49 -6.08 -12.78
C LYS A 193 6.19 -5.36 -12.45
N HIS A 194 5.30 -5.24 -13.42
CA HIS A 194 4.04 -4.52 -13.27
C HIS A 194 2.86 -5.47 -13.06
N ILE A 195 1.89 -5.03 -12.29
CA ILE A 195 0.57 -5.66 -12.21
C ILE A 195 -0.13 -5.46 -13.56
N ASN A 196 -0.66 -6.54 -14.13
CA ASN A 196 -1.42 -6.45 -15.38
C ASN A 196 -2.80 -5.83 -15.13
N THR A 197 -2.89 -4.51 -15.23
CA THR A 197 -4.14 -3.75 -15.06
C THR A 197 -4.13 -2.51 -15.94
N HIS A 198 -5.29 -1.87 -16.09
CA HIS A 198 -5.37 -0.59 -16.78
C HIS A 198 -4.93 0.53 -15.82
N TYR A 199 -3.89 1.26 -16.19
CA TYR A 199 -3.43 2.43 -15.44
C TYR A 199 -4.00 3.71 -16.07
N HIS A 200 -4.58 4.58 -15.25
CA HIS A 200 -5.00 5.92 -15.66
C HIS A 200 -3.79 6.78 -16.02
N GLN A 201 -2.71 6.62 -15.26
CA GLN A 201 -1.46 7.32 -15.51
C GLN A 201 -0.27 6.53 -14.94
N ILE A 202 0.87 6.66 -15.63
CA ILE A 202 2.17 6.10 -15.21
C ILE A 202 3.10 7.27 -14.93
N PHE A 203 3.67 7.30 -13.74
CA PHE A 203 4.68 8.27 -13.34
C PHE A 203 6.04 7.60 -13.20
N ARG A 204 7.08 8.30 -13.59
CA ARG A 204 8.48 7.90 -13.37
C ARG A 204 9.05 8.70 -12.21
N LEU A 205 9.77 7.99 -11.32
CA LEU A 205 10.33 8.58 -10.12
C LEU A 205 11.85 8.56 -10.17
#